data_c6e982cc740237ddb0dbda433592cdfa
#
_entry.id   c6e982cc740237ddb0dbda433592cdfa
#
_cell.length_a   1.000
_cell.length_b   1.000
_cell.length_c   1.000
_cell.angle_alpha   90.00
_cell.angle_beta   90.00
_cell.angle_gamma   90.00
#
_symmetry.space_group_name_H-M   'P 1'
#
loop_
_entity.id
_entity.type
_entity.pdbx_description
1 polymer ?
#
loop_
_entity_poly.entity_id
_entity_poly.type
_entity_poly.pdbx_seq_one_letter_code
_entity_poly.pdbx_strand_id
1 'polypeptide(L)'
;MANSSEVTARAPRPRRGIARFRPWAQTAFLAVWLAPLGKALQLHRIPSCVFHCYGCPLSSLACPIGVAAGFGDLPYFALPLLVIGVLVLVGGLVGSLVCGWACPFGFLQDLAAKIPTPKFRIPGWMGYGRYVVLIGLVILVPYLWGKTHPLYICNVCPAGALEAGVYNMAKQAVLGGPVEWMRARKFVILGVLLVAMLFTYRPWCKVLCPLGGLLALFNRFSIFHLRFKAEECRECNLCRSRCSMGVKVEKRVNTADCIRCLECTTCGAISPAAGRRTNQSSPKRKSPPARARST
;
A
#
# COMPACT_ATOMS: atom_id res chain seq x y z
N MET A 1 35.75 -3.21 32.76
CA MET A 1 35.86 -2.84 31.33
C MET A 1 35.68 -4.12 30.52
N ALA A 2 34.46 -4.43 30.12
CA ALA A 2 34.15 -5.66 29.37
C ALA A 2 34.29 -5.39 27.89
N ASN A 3 35.07 -6.23 27.26
CA ASN A 3 35.53 -6.19 25.88
C ASN A 3 34.36 -6.21 24.88
N SER A 4 34.20 -5.11 24.15
CA SER A 4 33.10 -4.88 23.16
C SER A 4 33.33 -5.57 21.81
N SER A 5 34.28 -6.49 21.70
CA SER A 5 34.79 -7.00 20.42
C SER A 5 34.24 -8.37 19.96
N GLU A 6 33.28 -8.99 20.67
CA GLU A 6 32.84 -10.36 20.34
C GLU A 6 31.40 -10.52 19.82
N VAL A 7 30.69 -9.47 19.44
CA VAL A 7 29.34 -9.59 18.87
C VAL A 7 29.28 -9.12 17.41
N THR A 8 30.33 -9.35 16.65
CA THR A 8 30.24 -9.36 15.19
C THR A 8 29.92 -10.75 14.67
N ALA A 9 28.81 -11.32 15.13
CA ALA A 9 28.20 -12.43 14.41
C ALA A 9 27.88 -11.91 13.00
N ARG A 10 28.63 -12.35 11.99
CA ARG A 10 28.48 -12.02 10.57
C ARG A 10 27.01 -12.04 10.22
N ALA A 11 26.43 -10.86 9.97
CA ALA A 11 25.06 -10.75 9.50
C ALA A 11 24.93 -11.64 8.25
N PRO A 12 24.00 -12.58 8.22
CA PRO A 12 23.87 -13.52 7.10
C PRO A 12 23.70 -12.70 5.83
N ARG A 13 24.46 -13.04 4.78
CA ARG A 13 24.33 -12.40 3.47
C ARG A 13 22.88 -12.48 3.06
N PRO A 14 22.21 -11.35 2.75
CA PRO A 14 20.81 -11.35 2.39
C PRO A 14 20.61 -12.21 1.15
N ARG A 15 19.76 -13.25 1.24
CA ARG A 15 19.40 -14.04 0.07
C ARG A 15 18.74 -13.10 -0.95
N ARG A 16 19.08 -13.22 -2.23
CA ARG A 16 18.43 -12.47 -3.31
C ARG A 16 16.97 -12.92 -3.39
N GLY A 17 16.08 -12.26 -2.64
CA GLY A 17 14.67 -12.59 -2.56
C GLY A 17 13.88 -12.15 -3.80
N ILE A 18 12.65 -12.64 -3.93
CA ILE A 18 11.68 -12.29 -4.98
C ILE A 18 11.43 -10.76 -5.01
N ALA A 19 11.59 -10.08 -3.87
CA ALA A 19 11.42 -8.63 -3.74
C ALA A 19 12.28 -7.79 -4.71
N ARG A 20 13.37 -8.33 -5.26
CA ARG A 20 14.20 -7.65 -6.27
C ARG A 20 13.44 -7.34 -7.57
N PHE A 21 12.44 -8.16 -7.89
CA PHE A 21 11.60 -7.98 -9.09
C PHE A 21 10.47 -6.97 -8.89
N ARG A 22 10.25 -6.54 -7.64
CA ARG A 22 9.17 -5.62 -7.29
C ARG A 22 9.20 -4.31 -8.09
N PRO A 23 10.32 -3.57 -8.24
CA PRO A 23 10.33 -2.35 -9.05
C PRO A 23 9.98 -2.63 -10.51
N TRP A 24 10.46 -3.74 -11.10
CA TRP A 24 10.10 -4.15 -12.46
C TRP A 24 8.61 -4.45 -12.60
N ALA A 25 8.03 -5.19 -11.65
CA ALA A 25 6.60 -5.45 -11.62
C ALA A 25 5.80 -4.15 -11.52
N GLN A 26 6.18 -3.25 -10.60
CA GLN A 26 5.52 -1.96 -10.43
C GLN A 26 5.60 -1.09 -11.70
N THR A 27 6.77 -1.07 -12.38
CA THR A 27 6.94 -0.36 -13.66
C THR A 27 6.09 -0.97 -14.77
N ALA A 28 6.05 -2.30 -14.87
CA ALA A 28 5.21 -2.99 -15.86
C ALA A 28 3.73 -2.70 -15.64
N PHE A 29 3.26 -2.78 -14.38
CA PHE A 29 1.88 -2.41 -14.04
C PHE A 29 1.59 -0.94 -14.34
N LEU A 30 2.50 -0.02 -14.01
CA LEU A 30 2.35 1.40 -14.36
C LEU A 30 2.22 1.60 -15.88
N ALA A 31 3.05 0.92 -16.67
CA ALA A 31 2.98 0.97 -18.13
C ALA A 31 1.62 0.47 -18.66
N VAL A 32 1.11 -0.64 -18.11
CA VAL A 32 -0.22 -1.17 -18.45
C VAL A 32 -1.33 -0.18 -18.06
N TRP A 33 -1.24 0.44 -16.87
CA TRP A 33 -2.23 1.41 -16.41
C TRP A 33 -2.27 2.68 -17.27
N LEU A 34 -1.13 3.11 -17.81
CA LEU A 34 -0.99 4.30 -18.63
C LEU A 34 -1.12 3.99 -20.14
N ALA A 35 -1.27 2.72 -20.54
CA ALA A 35 -1.34 2.34 -21.95
C ALA A 35 -2.62 2.87 -22.61
N PRO A 36 -2.52 3.48 -23.80
CA PRO A 36 -3.68 3.98 -24.55
C PRO A 36 -4.63 2.87 -25.00
N LEU A 37 -4.17 1.63 -25.00
CA LEU A 37 -4.93 0.43 -25.37
C LEU A 37 -6.19 0.26 -24.49
N GLY A 38 -6.17 0.71 -23.23
CA GLY A 38 -7.31 0.67 -22.33
C GLY A 38 -8.52 1.48 -22.83
N LYS A 39 -8.27 2.58 -23.54
CA LYS A 39 -9.35 3.37 -24.17
C LYS A 39 -9.94 2.65 -25.39
N ALA A 40 -9.11 2.06 -26.24
CA ALA A 40 -9.55 1.33 -27.43
C ALA A 40 -10.44 0.12 -27.06
N LEU A 41 -10.11 -0.57 -25.95
CA LEU A 41 -10.85 -1.75 -25.48
C LEU A 41 -11.96 -1.42 -24.47
N GLN A 42 -12.26 -0.13 -24.22
CA GLN A 42 -13.24 0.32 -23.21
C GLN A 42 -13.04 -0.29 -21.81
N LEU A 43 -11.82 -0.66 -21.45
CA LEU A 43 -11.46 -1.23 -20.16
C LEU A 43 -11.77 -0.29 -18.98
N HIS A 44 -12.03 0.98 -19.26
CA HIS A 44 -12.41 1.99 -18.27
C HIS A 44 -13.69 1.64 -17.47
N ARG A 45 -14.51 0.73 -18.02
CA ARG A 45 -15.70 0.20 -17.33
C ARG A 45 -15.37 -0.89 -16.31
N ILE A 46 -14.16 -1.47 -16.37
CA ILE A 46 -13.76 -2.54 -15.45
C ILE A 46 -13.14 -1.90 -14.18
N PRO A 47 -13.65 -2.21 -12.97
CA PRO A 47 -13.06 -1.69 -11.75
C PRO A 47 -11.67 -2.29 -11.51
N SER A 48 -10.73 -1.42 -11.11
CA SER A 48 -9.40 -1.87 -10.72
C SER A 48 -9.37 -2.27 -9.25
N CYS A 49 -8.30 -2.98 -8.87
CA CYS A 49 -7.98 -3.27 -7.46
C CYS A 49 -6.82 -2.42 -6.92
N VAL A 50 -6.42 -1.36 -7.66
CA VAL A 50 -5.33 -0.45 -7.28
C VAL A 50 -5.85 0.97 -7.08
N PHE A 51 -5.08 1.76 -6.33
CA PHE A 51 -5.40 3.16 -6.07
C PHE A 51 -4.82 4.04 -7.19
N HIS A 52 -5.69 4.54 -8.07
CA HIS A 52 -5.38 5.50 -9.12
C HIS A 52 -6.61 6.38 -9.39
N CYS A 53 -6.47 7.43 -10.19
CA CYS A 53 -7.54 8.38 -10.42
C CYS A 53 -8.43 7.97 -11.59
N TYR A 54 -9.73 7.87 -11.34
CA TYR A 54 -10.75 7.66 -12.38
C TYR A 54 -10.82 8.79 -13.41
N GLY A 55 -10.61 10.03 -12.98
CA GLY A 55 -10.63 11.21 -13.85
C GLY A 55 -9.36 11.41 -14.68
N CYS A 56 -8.37 10.52 -14.61
CA CYS A 56 -7.17 10.58 -15.43
C CYS A 56 -7.47 10.10 -16.86
N PRO A 57 -7.24 10.91 -17.91
CA PRO A 57 -7.49 10.49 -19.29
C PRO A 57 -6.64 9.31 -19.76
N LEU A 58 -5.52 9.05 -19.08
CA LEU A 58 -4.63 7.91 -19.34
C LEU A 58 -5.00 6.66 -18.54
N SER A 59 -5.93 6.77 -17.59
CA SER A 59 -6.32 5.63 -16.76
C SER A 59 -7.11 4.61 -17.57
N SER A 60 -6.67 3.36 -17.55
CA SER A 60 -7.31 2.26 -18.25
C SER A 60 -8.49 1.64 -17.50
N LEU A 61 -8.56 1.79 -16.18
CA LEU A 61 -9.53 1.12 -15.33
C LEU A 61 -10.15 2.06 -14.29
N ALA A 62 -11.37 1.76 -13.82
CA ALA A 62 -12.09 2.58 -12.85
C ALA A 62 -11.49 2.49 -11.44
N CYS A 63 -11.42 3.63 -10.74
CA CYS A 63 -11.01 3.68 -9.33
C CYS A 63 -12.08 3.03 -8.45
N PRO A 64 -11.77 1.98 -7.68
CA PRO A 64 -12.77 1.27 -6.88
C PRO A 64 -13.34 2.15 -5.76
N ILE A 65 -12.54 3.04 -5.19
CA ILE A 65 -12.98 3.96 -4.14
C ILE A 65 -13.87 5.07 -4.71
N GLY A 66 -13.56 5.59 -5.91
CA GLY A 66 -14.39 6.59 -6.59
C GLY A 66 -15.77 6.02 -6.95
N VAL A 67 -15.81 4.77 -7.44
CA VAL A 67 -17.07 4.08 -7.74
C VAL A 67 -17.84 3.80 -6.46
N ALA A 68 -17.19 3.32 -5.39
CA ALA A 68 -17.84 3.06 -4.11
C ALA A 68 -18.41 4.35 -3.48
N ALA A 69 -17.67 5.46 -3.54
CA ALA A 69 -18.15 6.75 -3.03
C ALA A 69 -19.29 7.36 -3.88
N GLY A 70 -19.44 6.90 -5.12
CA GLY A 70 -20.52 7.32 -6.01
C GLY A 70 -21.78 6.47 -5.96
N PHE A 71 -21.91 5.55 -5.01
CA PHE A 71 -22.99 4.57 -4.93
C PHE A 71 -24.39 5.18 -4.99
N GLY A 72 -24.61 6.34 -4.35
CA GLY A 72 -25.92 6.99 -4.28
C GLY A 72 -26.44 7.60 -5.60
N ASP A 73 -25.57 7.88 -6.57
CA ASP A 73 -25.93 8.60 -7.80
C ASP A 73 -25.86 7.73 -9.08
N LEU A 74 -25.48 6.47 -8.94
CA LEU A 74 -25.43 5.57 -10.09
C LEU A 74 -26.79 4.93 -10.33
N PRO A 75 -27.38 5.08 -11.53
CA PRO A 75 -28.66 4.47 -11.88
C PRO A 75 -28.61 2.94 -11.92
N TYR A 76 -27.42 2.37 -11.89
CA TYR A 76 -27.19 0.94 -11.96
C TYR A 76 -26.44 0.44 -10.73
N PHE A 77 -27.10 -0.31 -9.87
CA PHE A 77 -26.50 -1.00 -8.72
C PHE A 77 -25.45 -2.05 -9.11
N ALA A 78 -25.41 -2.46 -10.37
CA ALA A 78 -24.50 -3.48 -10.86
C ALA A 78 -23.01 -3.07 -10.77
N LEU A 79 -22.67 -1.82 -11.04
CA LEU A 79 -21.28 -1.37 -11.03
C LEU A 79 -20.66 -1.36 -9.63
N PRO A 80 -21.30 -0.82 -8.59
CA PRO A 80 -20.82 -0.93 -7.20
C PRO A 80 -20.69 -2.36 -6.71
N LEU A 81 -21.65 -3.23 -7.06
CA LEU A 81 -21.59 -4.66 -6.70
C LEU A 81 -20.42 -5.36 -7.38
N LEU A 82 -20.13 -5.04 -8.65
CA LEU A 82 -18.97 -5.55 -9.37
C LEU A 82 -17.66 -5.11 -8.68
N VAL A 83 -17.57 -3.84 -8.27
CA VAL A 83 -16.41 -3.33 -7.52
C VAL A 83 -16.20 -4.10 -6.22
N ILE A 84 -17.26 -4.28 -5.43
CA ILE A 84 -17.21 -5.03 -4.19
C ILE A 84 -16.78 -6.48 -4.47
N GLY A 85 -17.38 -7.13 -5.48
CA GLY A 85 -17.03 -8.49 -5.89
C GLY A 85 -15.55 -8.64 -6.26
N VAL A 86 -15.02 -7.73 -7.08
CA VAL A 86 -13.59 -7.73 -7.47
C VAL A 86 -12.69 -7.50 -6.25
N LEU A 87 -13.04 -6.56 -5.36
CA LEU A 87 -12.26 -6.30 -4.15
C LEU A 87 -12.27 -7.47 -3.17
N VAL A 88 -13.41 -8.14 -3.02
CA VAL A 88 -13.54 -9.35 -2.18
C VAL A 88 -12.73 -10.50 -2.80
N LEU A 89 -12.85 -10.72 -4.11
CA LEU A 89 -12.10 -11.76 -4.82
C LEU A 89 -10.59 -11.54 -4.69
N VAL A 90 -10.10 -10.38 -5.09
CA VAL A 90 -8.66 -10.06 -5.03
C VAL A 90 -8.16 -10.00 -3.59
N GLY A 91 -8.93 -9.39 -2.68
CA GLY A 91 -8.62 -9.36 -1.25
C GLY A 91 -8.55 -10.76 -0.65
N GLY A 92 -9.49 -11.64 -0.97
CA GLY A 92 -9.53 -13.04 -0.53
C GLY A 92 -8.38 -13.88 -1.09
N LEU A 93 -7.99 -13.65 -2.34
CA LEU A 93 -6.88 -14.38 -2.97
C LEU A 93 -5.53 -13.89 -2.46
N VAL A 94 -5.23 -12.62 -2.60
CA VAL A 94 -3.89 -12.08 -2.39
C VAL A 94 -3.79 -10.99 -1.32
N GLY A 95 -4.92 -10.55 -0.75
CA GLY A 95 -4.93 -9.50 0.27
C GLY A 95 -4.28 -8.21 -0.22
N SER A 96 -3.46 -7.59 0.61
CA SER A 96 -2.76 -6.34 0.30
C SER A 96 -1.51 -6.49 -0.59
N LEU A 97 -1.26 -7.66 -1.22
CA LEU A 97 -0.14 -7.86 -2.15
C LEU A 97 -0.20 -6.86 -3.30
N VAL A 98 -1.39 -6.57 -3.82
CA VAL A 98 -1.63 -5.60 -4.88
C VAL A 98 -1.09 -4.21 -4.51
N CYS A 99 -1.25 -3.78 -3.26
CA CYS A 99 -0.71 -2.51 -2.77
C CYS A 99 0.83 -2.47 -2.79
N GLY A 100 1.45 -3.63 -2.64
CA GLY A 100 2.91 -3.75 -2.65
C GLY A 100 3.51 -3.83 -4.05
N TRP A 101 2.81 -4.43 -5.02
CA TRP A 101 3.38 -4.85 -6.30
C TRP A 101 2.75 -4.20 -7.54
N ALA A 102 1.47 -3.86 -7.50
CA ALA A 102 0.74 -3.37 -8.67
C ALA A 102 0.31 -1.89 -8.56
N CYS A 103 0.25 -1.34 -7.34
CA CYS A 103 -0.29 0.01 -7.14
C CYS A 103 0.68 1.10 -7.62
N PRO A 104 0.31 1.94 -8.61
CA PRO A 104 1.15 3.00 -9.12
C PRO A 104 1.45 4.08 -8.08
N PHE A 105 0.47 4.41 -7.24
CA PHE A 105 0.69 5.37 -6.16
C PHE A 105 1.61 4.82 -5.06
N GLY A 106 1.59 3.50 -4.84
CA GLY A 106 2.57 2.81 -3.98
C GLY A 106 3.98 2.85 -4.56
N PHE A 107 4.12 2.74 -5.88
CA PHE A 107 5.39 2.85 -6.57
C PHE A 107 6.01 4.25 -6.43
N LEU A 108 5.20 5.31 -6.60
CA LEU A 108 5.65 6.69 -6.39
C LEU A 108 6.22 6.89 -4.98
N GLN A 109 5.54 6.36 -3.96
CA GLN A 109 6.03 6.45 -2.57
C GLN A 109 7.33 5.66 -2.35
N ASP A 110 7.49 4.51 -3.01
CA ASP A 110 8.75 3.75 -2.96
C ASP A 110 9.90 4.49 -3.66
N LEU A 111 9.60 5.20 -4.75
CA LEU A 111 10.57 6.02 -5.45
C LEU A 111 11.03 7.20 -4.57
N ALA A 112 10.08 7.92 -3.95
CA ALA A 112 10.38 8.98 -3.00
C ALA A 112 11.17 8.47 -1.78
N ALA A 113 10.93 7.23 -1.36
CA ALA A 113 11.67 6.62 -0.25
C ALA A 113 13.14 6.35 -0.55
N LYS A 114 13.56 6.33 -1.84
CA LYS A 114 14.98 6.18 -2.23
C LYS A 114 15.81 7.44 -1.99
N ILE A 115 15.17 8.61 -1.85
CA ILE A 115 15.86 9.86 -1.57
C ILE A 115 16.50 9.76 -0.17
N PRO A 116 17.80 10.07 0.00
CA PRO A 116 18.51 9.92 1.26
C PRO A 116 18.15 11.04 2.25
N THR A 117 16.96 10.95 2.83
CA THR A 117 16.47 11.84 3.88
C THR A 117 16.25 11.06 5.18
N PRO A 118 16.28 11.69 6.35
CA PRO A 118 15.99 11.03 7.61
C PRO A 118 14.56 10.47 7.57
N LYS A 119 14.41 9.14 7.70
CA LYS A 119 13.12 8.47 7.61
C LYS A 119 12.57 8.14 8.99
N PHE A 120 11.45 8.75 9.35
CA PHE A 120 10.74 8.48 10.59
C PHE A 120 9.74 7.33 10.41
N ARG A 121 9.63 6.48 11.41
CA ARG A 121 8.63 5.39 11.41
C ARG A 121 7.32 5.90 12.00
N ILE A 122 6.26 5.84 11.21
CA ILE A 122 4.91 6.18 11.65
C ILE A 122 4.46 5.17 12.73
N PRO A 123 3.95 5.60 13.90
CA PRO A 123 3.43 4.72 14.92
C PRO A 123 2.24 3.89 14.42
N GLY A 124 2.06 2.68 14.95
CA GLY A 124 1.05 1.74 14.45
C GLY A 124 -0.40 2.23 14.65
N TRP A 125 -0.67 3.01 15.71
CA TRP A 125 -2.01 3.54 15.97
C TRP A 125 -2.50 4.50 14.89
N MET A 126 -1.61 5.26 14.22
CA MET A 126 -1.98 6.11 13.10
C MET A 126 -2.53 5.32 11.90
N GLY A 127 -2.25 4.02 11.82
CA GLY A 127 -2.82 3.13 10.81
C GLY A 127 -4.35 3.01 10.87
N TYR A 128 -4.98 3.33 12.00
CA TYR A 128 -6.44 3.38 12.11
C TYR A 128 -7.05 4.55 11.31
N GLY A 129 -6.28 5.60 11.00
CA GLY A 129 -6.73 6.73 10.20
C GLY A 129 -7.32 6.33 8.86
N ARG A 130 -6.81 5.28 8.20
CA ARG A 130 -7.35 4.77 6.93
C ARG A 130 -8.78 4.25 7.06
N TYR A 131 -9.19 3.74 8.22
CA TYR A 131 -10.56 3.30 8.47
C TYR A 131 -11.48 4.49 8.74
N VAL A 132 -10.97 5.54 9.40
CA VAL A 132 -11.69 6.82 9.56
C VAL A 132 -11.95 7.45 8.20
N VAL A 133 -10.95 7.45 7.31
CA VAL A 133 -11.12 7.92 5.92
C VAL A 133 -12.11 7.05 5.15
N LEU A 134 -12.03 5.73 5.28
CA LEU A 134 -12.93 4.80 4.60
C LEU A 134 -14.38 5.01 5.03
N ILE A 135 -14.64 5.05 6.31
CA ILE A 135 -16.01 5.20 6.83
C ILE A 135 -16.49 6.65 6.66
N GLY A 136 -15.68 7.64 7.07
CA GLY A 136 -16.06 9.05 7.06
C GLY A 136 -16.15 9.62 5.64
N LEU A 137 -15.05 9.61 4.88
CA LEU A 137 -14.98 10.32 3.60
C LEU A 137 -15.52 9.52 2.41
N VAL A 138 -15.48 8.18 2.47
CA VAL A 138 -15.94 7.35 1.35
C VAL A 138 -17.41 6.95 1.49
N ILE A 139 -17.89 6.74 2.71
CA ILE A 139 -19.28 6.28 2.95
C ILE A 139 -20.14 7.43 3.48
N LEU A 140 -19.77 8.02 4.62
CA LEU A 140 -20.64 8.95 5.36
C LEU A 140 -20.81 10.29 4.64
N VAL A 141 -19.73 10.90 4.13
CA VAL A 141 -19.80 12.19 3.46
C VAL A 141 -20.66 12.14 2.19
N PRO A 142 -20.48 11.20 1.24
CA PRO A 142 -21.34 11.14 0.06
C PRO A 142 -22.80 10.80 0.41
N TYR A 143 -23.04 10.00 1.44
CA TYR A 143 -24.37 9.62 1.87
C TYR A 143 -25.16 10.80 2.48
N LEU A 144 -24.49 11.63 3.33
CA LEU A 144 -25.17 12.74 4.03
C LEU A 144 -25.19 14.05 3.22
N TRP A 145 -24.13 14.36 2.47
CA TRP A 145 -23.95 15.67 1.81
C TRP A 145 -23.75 15.57 0.30
N GLY A 146 -23.77 14.36 -0.26
CA GLY A 146 -23.56 14.16 -1.69
C GLY A 146 -22.12 14.41 -2.17
N LYS A 147 -21.94 14.37 -3.51
CA LYS A 147 -20.62 14.50 -4.17
C LYS A 147 -20.08 15.92 -4.23
N THR A 148 -20.93 16.92 -4.06
CA THR A 148 -20.56 18.35 -4.15
C THR A 148 -19.81 18.83 -2.91
N HIS A 149 -19.89 18.10 -1.81
CA HIS A 149 -19.28 18.48 -0.54
C HIS A 149 -17.76 18.58 -0.65
N PRO A 150 -17.11 19.59 -0.06
CA PRO A 150 -15.68 19.82 -0.12
C PRO A 150 -14.83 18.65 0.42
N LEU A 151 -15.35 17.89 1.39
CA LEU A 151 -14.67 16.71 1.97
C LEU A 151 -14.94 15.41 1.21
N TYR A 152 -15.67 15.45 0.08
CA TYR A 152 -15.83 14.29 -0.77
C TYR A 152 -14.46 13.70 -1.14
N ILE A 153 -14.28 12.38 -1.03
CA ILE A 153 -12.97 11.73 -1.15
C ILE A 153 -12.20 12.12 -2.42
N CYS A 154 -12.86 12.24 -3.57
CA CYS A 154 -12.19 12.62 -4.82
C CYS A 154 -11.73 14.09 -4.82
N ASN A 155 -12.32 14.96 -3.99
CA ASN A 155 -11.93 16.34 -3.84
C ASN A 155 -10.68 16.54 -2.98
N VAL A 156 -10.36 15.57 -2.13
CA VAL A 156 -9.18 15.58 -1.24
C VAL A 156 -8.14 14.51 -1.63
N CYS A 157 -8.41 13.74 -2.68
CA CYS A 157 -7.56 12.62 -3.13
C CYS A 157 -6.27 13.14 -3.77
N PRO A 158 -5.08 12.77 -3.25
CA PRO A 158 -3.80 13.17 -3.84
C PRO A 158 -3.49 12.47 -5.16
N ALA A 159 -3.99 11.25 -5.38
CA ALA A 159 -3.87 10.59 -6.68
C ALA A 159 -4.66 11.35 -7.74
N GLY A 160 -5.86 11.85 -7.39
CA GLY A 160 -6.63 12.72 -8.28
C GLY A 160 -5.95 14.05 -8.56
N ALA A 161 -5.27 14.64 -7.58
CA ALA A 161 -4.50 15.85 -7.78
C ALA A 161 -3.30 15.62 -8.72
N LEU A 162 -2.56 14.53 -8.51
CA LEU A 162 -1.36 14.20 -9.30
C LEU A 162 -1.72 13.71 -10.72
N GLU A 163 -2.56 12.68 -10.82
CA GLU A 163 -2.80 11.97 -12.08
C GLU A 163 -3.77 12.73 -13.00
N ALA A 164 -4.84 13.29 -12.47
CA ALA A 164 -5.80 14.04 -13.26
C ALA A 164 -5.49 15.55 -13.28
N GLY A 165 -5.21 16.15 -12.13
CA GLY A 165 -5.03 17.58 -12.00
C GLY A 165 -3.78 18.07 -12.71
N VAL A 166 -2.60 17.56 -12.35
CA VAL A 166 -1.32 17.97 -12.96
C VAL A 166 -1.30 17.63 -14.45
N TYR A 167 -1.79 16.43 -14.83
CA TYR A 167 -1.85 16.04 -16.23
C TYR A 167 -2.72 16.98 -17.08
N ASN A 168 -3.94 17.32 -16.61
CA ASN A 168 -4.83 18.20 -17.38
C ASN A 168 -4.26 19.61 -17.49
N MET A 169 -3.66 20.14 -16.41
CA MET A 169 -2.98 21.44 -16.45
C MET A 169 -1.82 21.44 -17.46
N ALA A 170 -0.97 20.41 -17.43
CA ALA A 170 0.14 20.28 -18.37
C ALA A 170 -0.37 20.17 -19.83
N LYS A 171 -1.41 19.38 -20.06
CA LYS A 171 -2.04 19.25 -21.37
C LYS A 171 -2.59 20.58 -21.89
N GLN A 172 -3.32 21.33 -21.06
CA GLN A 172 -3.86 22.64 -21.43
C GLN A 172 -2.75 23.64 -21.75
N ALA A 173 -1.68 23.66 -20.94
CA ALA A 173 -0.53 24.52 -21.17
C ALA A 173 0.18 24.21 -22.51
N VAL A 174 0.33 22.93 -22.86
CA VAL A 174 0.95 22.51 -24.13
C VAL A 174 0.08 22.81 -25.35
N LEU A 175 -1.25 22.67 -25.20
CA LEU A 175 -2.21 22.92 -26.30
C LEU A 175 -2.59 24.41 -26.45
N GLY A 176 -2.03 25.31 -25.64
CA GLY A 176 -2.31 26.76 -25.68
C GLY A 176 -3.72 27.14 -25.23
N GLY A 177 -4.41 26.25 -24.51
CA GLY A 177 -5.73 26.51 -23.96
C GLY A 177 -5.69 27.24 -22.60
N PRO A 178 -6.83 27.76 -22.12
CA PRO A 178 -6.91 28.35 -20.78
C PRO A 178 -6.60 27.26 -19.73
N VAL A 179 -5.58 27.53 -18.89
CA VAL A 179 -5.19 26.58 -17.84
C VAL A 179 -6.18 26.67 -16.69
N GLU A 180 -7.02 25.66 -16.53
CA GLU A 180 -7.89 25.53 -15.37
C GLU A 180 -7.09 25.05 -14.15
N TRP A 181 -6.86 25.96 -13.21
CA TRP A 181 -6.12 25.66 -11.99
C TRP A 181 -6.91 24.73 -11.07
N MET A 182 -6.24 23.72 -10.58
CA MET A 182 -6.83 22.90 -9.50
C MET A 182 -7.18 23.80 -8.29
N ARG A 183 -8.24 23.43 -7.57
CA ARG A 183 -8.57 24.11 -6.31
C ARG A 183 -7.35 24.11 -5.37
N ALA A 184 -7.02 25.25 -4.77
CA ALA A 184 -5.85 25.44 -3.89
C ALA A 184 -5.70 24.31 -2.84
N ARG A 185 -6.81 23.82 -2.31
CA ARG A 185 -6.86 22.68 -1.39
C ARG A 185 -6.15 21.43 -1.92
N LYS A 186 -6.32 21.07 -3.21
CA LYS A 186 -5.67 19.90 -3.80
C LYS A 186 -4.16 20.07 -3.89
N PHE A 187 -3.69 21.29 -4.18
CA PHE A 187 -2.26 21.62 -4.17
C PHE A 187 -1.66 21.48 -2.78
N VAL A 188 -2.34 22.02 -1.76
CA VAL A 188 -1.88 21.92 -0.38
C VAL A 188 -1.80 20.45 0.08
N ILE A 189 -2.83 19.67 -0.15
CA ILE A 189 -2.85 18.24 0.23
C ILE A 189 -1.74 17.47 -0.49
N LEU A 190 -1.56 17.69 -1.80
CA LEU A 190 -0.51 17.07 -2.59
C LEU A 190 0.87 17.48 -2.07
N GLY A 191 1.10 18.78 -1.82
CA GLY A 191 2.36 19.30 -1.31
C GLY A 191 2.72 18.70 0.07
N VAL A 192 1.79 18.73 1.01
CA VAL A 192 1.96 18.12 2.35
C VAL A 192 2.30 16.62 2.23
N LEU A 193 1.62 15.92 1.34
CA LEU A 193 1.88 14.49 1.14
C LEU A 193 3.26 14.24 0.52
N LEU A 194 3.67 15.02 -0.48
CA LEU A 194 5.00 14.90 -1.09
C LEU A 194 6.10 15.16 -0.06
N VAL A 195 5.94 16.18 0.78
CA VAL A 195 6.86 16.44 1.90
C VAL A 195 6.86 15.26 2.88
N ALA A 196 5.69 14.74 3.25
CA ALA A 196 5.59 13.58 4.14
C ALA A 196 6.28 12.34 3.55
N MET A 197 6.24 12.13 2.23
CA MET A 197 6.93 11.02 1.55
C MET A 197 8.47 11.13 1.63
N LEU A 198 9.00 12.34 1.73
CA LEU A 198 10.44 12.55 1.91
C LEU A 198 10.92 12.10 3.30
N PHE A 199 10.10 12.26 4.33
CA PHE A 199 10.46 11.99 5.71
C PHE A 199 9.90 10.68 6.28
N THR A 200 8.95 10.04 5.59
CA THR A 200 8.32 8.81 6.08
C THR A 200 8.14 7.76 4.99
N TYR A 201 8.13 6.48 5.40
CA TYR A 201 7.84 5.38 4.48
C TYR A 201 6.34 5.23 4.25
N ARG A 202 5.89 5.43 3.00
CA ARG A 202 4.51 5.20 2.55
C ARG A 202 3.43 5.83 3.46
N PRO A 203 3.48 7.15 3.73
CA PRO A 203 2.55 7.82 4.66
C PRO A 203 1.09 7.66 4.23
N TRP A 204 0.79 7.86 2.94
CA TRP A 204 -0.56 7.69 2.42
C TRP A 204 -1.11 6.29 2.63
N CYS A 205 -0.36 5.27 2.20
CA CYS A 205 -0.81 3.88 2.29
C CYS A 205 -1.03 3.42 3.73
N LYS A 206 -0.23 3.94 4.67
CA LYS A 206 -0.31 3.55 6.07
C LYS A 206 -1.41 4.26 6.84
N VAL A 207 -1.65 5.54 6.58
CA VAL A 207 -2.49 6.39 7.43
C VAL A 207 -3.83 6.73 6.79
N LEU A 208 -3.87 7.00 5.47
CA LEU A 208 -5.01 7.65 4.85
C LEU A 208 -5.67 6.82 3.73
N CYS A 209 -4.99 5.84 3.15
CA CYS A 209 -5.51 5.12 1.99
C CYS A 209 -6.70 4.20 2.35
N PRO A 210 -7.94 4.53 1.92
CA PRO A 210 -9.11 3.71 2.24
C PRO A 210 -9.06 2.34 1.58
N LEU A 211 -8.56 2.24 0.34
CA LEU A 211 -8.37 0.97 -0.35
C LEU A 211 -7.35 0.08 0.37
N GLY A 212 -6.24 0.67 0.82
CA GLY A 212 -5.25 -0.04 1.64
C GLY A 212 -5.85 -0.55 2.95
N GLY A 213 -6.75 0.21 3.57
CA GLY A 213 -7.53 -0.21 4.75
C GLY A 213 -8.42 -1.40 4.45
N LEU A 214 -9.18 -1.35 3.36
CA LEU A 214 -10.10 -2.42 2.95
C LEU A 214 -9.34 -3.72 2.65
N LEU A 215 -8.31 -3.67 1.79
CA LEU A 215 -7.51 -4.86 1.45
C LEU A 215 -6.73 -5.42 2.65
N ALA A 216 -6.37 -4.57 3.61
CA ALA A 216 -5.70 -5.00 4.83
C ALA A 216 -6.57 -5.90 5.73
N LEU A 217 -7.90 -5.73 5.72
CA LEU A 217 -8.82 -6.61 6.44
C LEU A 217 -8.71 -8.05 5.92
N PHE A 218 -8.55 -8.22 4.60
CA PHE A 218 -8.40 -9.53 3.99
C PHE A 218 -7.05 -10.20 4.28
N ASN A 219 -6.04 -9.47 4.74
CA ASN A 219 -4.75 -10.06 5.11
C ASN A 219 -4.90 -11.20 6.12
N ARG A 220 -5.96 -11.16 6.93
CA ARG A 220 -6.25 -12.20 7.93
C ARG A 220 -6.80 -13.48 7.31
N PHE A 221 -7.50 -13.40 6.18
CA PHE A 221 -8.26 -14.52 5.60
C PHE A 221 -7.77 -14.96 4.22
N SER A 222 -6.92 -14.17 3.57
CA SER A 222 -6.47 -14.41 2.19
C SER A 222 -5.69 -15.71 2.04
N ILE A 223 -5.85 -16.35 0.89
CA ILE A 223 -5.19 -17.61 0.51
C ILE A 223 -3.67 -17.41 0.46
N PHE A 224 -3.20 -16.36 -0.22
CA PHE A 224 -1.79 -16.00 -0.19
C PHE A 224 -1.44 -15.37 1.15
N HIS A 225 -0.41 -15.85 1.82
CA HIS A 225 0.04 -15.33 3.10
C HIS A 225 1.55 -15.52 3.29
N LEU A 226 2.13 -14.87 4.29
CA LEU A 226 3.50 -15.07 4.69
C LEU A 226 3.56 -16.06 5.85
N ARG A 227 4.46 -17.03 5.76
CA ARG A 227 4.71 -18.01 6.83
C ARG A 227 6.03 -17.69 7.51
N PHE A 228 6.00 -17.62 8.83
CA PHE A 228 7.20 -17.47 9.65
C PHE A 228 7.63 -18.84 10.19
N LYS A 229 8.89 -19.17 9.99
CA LYS A 229 9.52 -20.41 10.49
C LYS A 229 10.44 -20.04 11.64
N ALA A 230 10.03 -20.34 12.86
CA ALA A 230 10.79 -20.01 14.06
C ALA A 230 12.14 -20.73 14.12
N GLU A 231 12.20 -21.96 13.57
CA GLU A 231 13.41 -22.81 13.55
C GLU A 231 14.54 -22.20 12.72
N GLU A 232 14.20 -21.50 11.63
CA GLU A 232 15.16 -20.83 10.73
C GLU A 232 15.50 -19.41 11.19
N CYS A 233 14.87 -18.92 12.28
CA CYS A 233 15.06 -17.55 12.76
C CYS A 233 16.35 -17.43 13.59
N ARG A 234 17.26 -16.56 13.14
CA ARG A 234 18.54 -16.26 13.82
C ARG A 234 18.48 -14.99 14.70
N GLU A 235 17.28 -14.46 14.96
CA GLU A 235 17.05 -13.23 15.74
C GLU A 235 17.86 -11.99 15.28
N CYS A 236 18.33 -11.97 14.03
CA CYS A 236 19.19 -10.93 13.46
C CYS A 236 18.48 -9.59 13.17
N ASN A 237 17.17 -9.47 13.44
CA ASN A 237 16.33 -8.29 13.20
C ASN A 237 16.32 -7.77 11.74
N LEU A 238 16.92 -8.47 10.78
CA LEU A 238 17.00 -8.06 9.37
C LEU A 238 15.60 -7.87 8.74
N CYS A 239 14.66 -8.77 9.04
CA CYS A 239 13.27 -8.68 8.57
C CYS A 239 12.57 -7.41 9.07
N ARG A 240 12.86 -6.98 10.30
CA ARG A 240 12.30 -5.77 10.90
C ARG A 240 12.94 -4.50 10.33
N SER A 241 14.25 -4.48 10.14
CA SER A 241 14.95 -3.31 9.58
C SER A 241 14.54 -3.04 8.13
N ARG A 242 14.29 -4.09 7.34
CA ARG A 242 13.83 -3.98 5.96
C ARG A 242 12.35 -3.71 5.79
N CYS A 243 11.55 -3.82 6.84
CA CYS A 243 10.12 -3.58 6.76
C CYS A 243 9.82 -2.08 6.66
N SER A 244 9.49 -1.59 5.46
CA SER A 244 9.10 -0.18 5.22
C SER A 244 7.84 0.22 5.97
N MET A 245 6.92 -0.72 6.23
CA MET A 245 5.69 -0.47 6.97
C MET A 245 5.86 -0.50 8.49
N GLY A 246 7.06 -0.87 9.00
CA GLY A 246 7.35 -0.91 10.43
C GLY A 246 6.66 -2.03 11.19
N VAL A 247 6.22 -3.09 10.51
CA VAL A 247 5.61 -4.26 11.14
C VAL A 247 6.66 -5.02 11.95
N LYS A 248 6.29 -5.43 13.18
CA LYS A 248 7.12 -6.34 14.01
C LYS A 248 6.94 -7.76 13.48
N VAL A 249 7.68 -8.08 12.40
CA VAL A 249 7.50 -9.30 11.60
C VAL A 249 7.76 -10.56 12.44
N GLU A 250 8.69 -10.46 13.39
CA GLU A 250 9.03 -11.52 14.33
C GLU A 250 7.88 -11.93 15.28
N LYS A 251 6.96 -10.99 15.55
CA LYS A 251 5.81 -11.24 16.42
C LYS A 251 4.55 -11.60 15.66
N ARG A 252 4.25 -10.87 14.59
CA ARG A 252 3.04 -11.05 13.77
C ARG A 252 3.33 -10.75 12.31
N VAL A 253 3.26 -11.78 11.50
CA VAL A 253 3.26 -11.68 10.04
C VAL A 253 1.86 -11.33 9.53
N ASN A 254 1.45 -11.04 8.48
CA ASN A 254 0.07 -10.87 7.95
C ASN A 254 -0.85 -9.94 8.76
N THR A 255 -0.26 -8.92 9.42
CA THR A 255 -1.05 -7.88 10.09
C THR A 255 -1.74 -6.98 9.07
N ALA A 256 -2.69 -6.18 9.52
CA ALA A 256 -3.35 -5.17 8.68
C ALA A 256 -2.34 -4.16 8.09
N ASP A 257 -1.22 -3.89 8.74
CA ASP A 257 -0.19 -2.98 8.23
C ASP A 257 0.74 -3.63 7.20
N CYS A 258 0.69 -4.96 7.00
CA CYS A 258 1.54 -5.66 6.05
C CYS A 258 1.01 -5.48 4.62
N ILE A 259 1.80 -4.91 3.72
CA ILE A 259 1.50 -4.78 2.28
C ILE A 259 2.07 -5.92 1.44
N ARG A 260 2.59 -6.97 2.07
CA ARG A 260 3.17 -8.15 1.41
C ARG A 260 4.19 -7.81 0.32
N CYS A 261 5.04 -6.82 0.59
CA CYS A 261 6.11 -6.42 -0.32
C CYS A 261 7.22 -7.47 -0.48
N LEU A 262 7.24 -8.51 0.35
CA LEU A 262 8.20 -9.61 0.36
C LEU A 262 9.65 -9.22 0.70
N GLU A 263 9.90 -7.98 1.14
CA GLU A 263 11.24 -7.55 1.56
C GLU A 263 11.79 -8.35 2.74
N CYS A 264 10.91 -8.79 3.64
CA CYS A 264 11.28 -9.58 4.81
C CYS A 264 11.70 -11.03 4.48
N THR A 265 11.38 -11.53 3.28
CA THR A 265 11.76 -12.91 2.87
C THR A 265 13.26 -13.06 2.66
N THR A 266 14.02 -11.98 2.56
CA THR A 266 15.48 -11.98 2.42
C THR A 266 16.20 -12.58 3.64
N CYS A 267 15.55 -12.66 4.80
CA CYS A 267 16.14 -13.28 6.00
C CYS A 267 16.07 -14.82 6.00
N GLY A 268 15.28 -15.42 5.11
CA GLY A 268 15.12 -16.88 5.00
C GLY A 268 14.07 -17.47 5.93
N ALA A 269 13.88 -16.94 7.12
CA ALA A 269 12.89 -17.43 8.09
C ALA A 269 11.43 -17.10 7.71
N ILE A 270 11.23 -16.27 6.66
CA ILE A 270 9.91 -15.89 6.18
C ILE A 270 9.80 -16.29 4.72
N SER A 271 8.78 -17.07 4.40
CA SER A 271 8.48 -17.53 3.05
C SER A 271 7.05 -17.20 2.64
N PRO A 272 6.81 -16.92 1.35
CA PRO A 272 5.44 -16.84 0.84
C PRO A 272 4.83 -18.25 0.86
N ALA A 273 3.56 -18.33 1.21
CA ALA A 273 2.79 -19.58 1.23
C ALA A 273 1.38 -19.33 0.67
N ALA A 274 0.78 -20.35 0.10
CA ALA A 274 -0.59 -20.32 -0.37
C ALA A 274 -1.36 -21.50 0.26
N GLY A 275 -2.67 -21.33 0.47
CA GLY A 275 -3.56 -22.35 1.00
C GLY A 275 -3.98 -22.11 2.45
N ARG A 276 -4.41 -23.18 3.12
CA ARG A 276 -4.94 -23.10 4.49
C ARG A 276 -3.83 -22.74 5.48
N ARG A 277 -4.08 -21.74 6.31
CA ARG A 277 -3.15 -21.35 7.38
C ARG A 277 -3.10 -22.42 8.43
N THR A 278 -1.97 -23.08 8.59
CA THR A 278 -1.69 -23.80 9.82
C THR A 278 -1.52 -22.79 10.95
N ASN A 279 -2.12 -23.09 12.10
CA ASN A 279 -2.10 -22.20 13.28
C ASN A 279 -0.63 -21.88 13.64
N GLN A 280 -0.16 -20.69 13.24
CA GLN A 280 1.17 -20.23 13.60
C GLN A 280 1.07 -19.72 15.04
N SER A 281 1.27 -20.61 16.00
CA SER A 281 1.53 -20.21 17.36
C SER A 281 2.70 -19.23 17.37
N SER A 282 2.50 -18.06 18.01
CA SER A 282 3.59 -17.14 18.31
C SER A 282 4.77 -17.94 18.86
N PRO A 283 5.99 -17.79 18.32
CA PRO A 283 7.12 -18.57 18.79
C PRO A 283 7.25 -18.34 20.28
N LYS A 284 7.08 -19.40 21.08
CA LYS A 284 7.50 -19.38 22.49
C LYS A 284 8.97 -19.01 22.44
N ARG A 285 9.31 -17.88 23.01
CA ARG A 285 10.70 -17.41 23.17
C ARG A 285 11.48 -18.55 23.80
N LYS A 286 12.36 -19.19 23.04
CA LYS A 286 13.37 -20.09 23.67
C LYS A 286 14.16 -19.17 24.59
N SER A 287 14.11 -19.44 25.89
CA SER A 287 15.01 -18.82 26.85
C SER A 287 16.43 -18.99 26.35
N PRO A 288 17.27 -17.92 26.38
CA PRO A 288 18.66 -18.06 26.01
C PRO A 288 19.26 -19.20 26.85
N PRO A 289 20.12 -20.06 26.26
CA PRO A 289 20.78 -21.10 27.01
C PRO A 289 21.48 -20.46 28.21
N ALA A 290 21.21 -20.97 29.42
CA ALA A 290 21.85 -20.51 30.63
C ALA A 290 23.35 -20.51 30.39
N ARG A 291 23.98 -19.33 30.52
CA ARG A 291 25.43 -19.23 30.49
C ARG A 291 25.95 -20.20 31.55
N ALA A 292 26.65 -21.24 31.15
CA ALA A 292 27.42 -22.06 32.08
C ALA A 292 28.33 -21.11 32.86
N ARG A 293 28.09 -20.99 34.16
CA ARG A 293 29.03 -20.31 35.06
C ARG A 293 30.27 -21.21 35.07
N SER A 294 31.31 -20.74 34.44
CA SER A 294 32.66 -21.31 34.68
C SER A 294 33.05 -20.94 36.11
N THR A 295 33.09 -21.96 36.94
CA THR A 295 33.78 -21.95 38.26
C THR A 295 35.25 -21.71 38.08
#